data_6608eecda193ae13522700226a9938c9
#
_entry.id   6608eecda193ae13522700226a9938c9
#
_cell.length_a   1.000
_cell.length_b   1.000
_cell.length_c   1.000
_cell.angle_alpha   90.00
_cell.angle_beta   90.00
_cell.angle_gamma   90.00
#
_symmetry.space_group_name_H-M   'P 1'
#
loop_
_entity.id
_entity.type
_entity.pdbx_description
1 polymer ?
#
loop_
_entity_poly.entity_id
_entity_poly.type
_entity_poly.pdbx_seq_one_letter_code
_entity_poly.pdbx_strand_id
1 'polypeptide(L)'
;MTAVLARLLRRPWAVLMAALALAVPLLAAVPASGDGTAAGCRVDYTVDQWAGGYTAQVRVTNLGAALSGWRLTWTYGGDQRVTSAWNATVTQSGRSVTAVDAGWNGSLGSGGTADFGLQGTWSSADPTPDDFALNGVSCGDGDTAPPTTEPPTTEPPTTEPPITEPPTTEPPTTEPPASCGDGAVVCADFEDQDGQGPSGHWKFTAPDCQGSGTVAVDSQVAHGGAKSLRVDGRAGYCNHAFAAADADLSTAGPVLYFRMWVRHTTALPASHVAFVSLPDASQNGRALRVGGQNGALQWNRESDDATLPAQSPAGVALSRPLPTGSWQCLRFAVDTTAPELDTWLGDELVPGLHADGVPTQDVDQQWLSRTTPPKPTALRLGWESYASGDDTLWFDDVAVGSAPLDC
;
A
#
# COMPACT_ATOMS: atom_id res chain seq x y z
N MET A 1 -74.50 3.28 6.97
CA MET A 1 -75.24 2.03 7.31
C MET A 1 -74.25 1.12 7.96
N THR A 2 -74.24 1.03 9.12
CA THR A 2 -74.62 0.25 10.33
C THR A 2 -73.35 -0.39 10.89
N ALA A 3 -72.76 0.05 11.90
CA ALA A 3 -72.80 -0.03 13.33
C ALA A 3 -73.18 -1.40 13.91
N VAL A 4 -72.36 -1.94 14.84
CA VAL A 4 -72.63 -2.65 16.10
C VAL A 4 -71.32 -3.15 16.66
N LEU A 5 -70.72 -2.63 17.69
CA LEU A 5 -70.90 -2.63 19.15
C LEU A 5 -71.16 -4.02 19.80
N ALA A 6 -70.24 -4.43 20.70
CA ALA A 6 -70.49 -4.87 22.08
C ALA A 6 -69.28 -5.59 22.66
N ARG A 7 -68.64 -5.05 23.64
CA ARG A 7 -68.81 -5.13 25.10
C ARG A 7 -68.22 -6.38 25.76
N LEU A 8 -67.21 -6.12 26.57
CA LEU A 8 -67.02 -6.34 28.00
C LEU A 8 -67.18 -7.79 28.54
N LEU A 9 -66.14 -8.25 29.26
CA LEU A 9 -66.31 -8.65 30.66
C LEU A 9 -64.94 -8.75 31.38
N ARG A 10 -64.91 -8.03 32.48
CA ARG A 10 -63.92 -8.08 33.57
C ARG A 10 -64.19 -9.27 34.49
N ARG A 11 -63.13 -9.86 35.10
CA ARG A 11 -63.01 -9.98 36.55
C ARG A 11 -61.80 -10.76 37.00
N PRO A 12 -61.33 -10.51 38.24
CA PRO A 12 -60.00 -10.83 38.74
C PRO A 12 -59.98 -12.05 39.65
N TRP A 13 -58.84 -12.66 39.88
CA TRP A 13 -58.63 -13.47 41.10
C TRP A 13 -57.25 -13.22 41.67
N ALA A 14 -57.26 -13.04 42.95
CA ALA A 14 -56.17 -12.61 43.82
C ALA A 14 -55.40 -13.81 44.40
N VAL A 15 -54.13 -13.53 44.67
CA VAL A 15 -53.34 -13.92 45.85
C VAL A 15 -53.19 -15.41 46.18
N LEU A 16 -51.99 -15.91 46.15
CA LEU A 16 -51.41 -16.69 47.24
C LEU A 16 -49.87 -16.48 47.32
N MET A 17 -49.46 -15.90 48.44
CA MET A 17 -48.05 -15.82 48.90
C MET A 17 -47.66 -17.21 49.41
N ALA A 18 -46.50 -17.72 48.91
CA ALA A 18 -45.77 -18.78 49.59
C ALA A 18 -44.31 -18.33 49.71
N ALA A 19 -43.90 -17.94 50.91
CA ALA A 19 -42.55 -17.70 51.29
C ALA A 19 -41.77 -19.03 51.36
N LEU A 20 -40.81 -19.23 50.54
CA LEU A 20 -39.82 -20.30 50.70
C LEU A 20 -38.46 -19.69 50.95
N ALA A 21 -38.00 -19.74 52.20
CA ALA A 21 -36.65 -19.37 52.61
C ALA A 21 -35.66 -20.45 52.08
N LEU A 22 -34.81 -20.09 51.18
CA LEU A 22 -33.65 -20.92 50.75
C LEU A 22 -32.36 -20.26 51.19
N ALA A 23 -31.61 -20.98 51.98
CA ALA A 23 -30.30 -20.66 52.49
C ALA A 23 -29.30 -20.42 51.31
N VAL A 24 -28.65 -19.27 51.32
CA VAL A 24 -27.53 -18.94 50.42
C VAL A 24 -26.24 -19.48 51.06
N PRO A 25 -25.47 -20.35 50.37
CA PRO A 25 -24.12 -20.64 50.78
C PRO A 25 -23.22 -19.46 50.44
N LEU A 26 -22.47 -18.96 51.42
CA LEU A 26 -21.42 -17.99 51.26
C LEU A 26 -20.28 -18.65 50.46
N LEU A 27 -20.21 -18.39 49.17
CA LEU A 27 -18.98 -18.69 48.40
C LEU A 27 -17.98 -17.58 48.69
N ALA A 28 -16.87 -17.98 49.28
CA ALA A 28 -15.69 -17.13 49.44
C ALA A 28 -15.21 -16.69 48.05
N ALA A 29 -15.18 -15.38 47.81
CA ALA A 29 -14.54 -14.81 46.63
C ALA A 29 -13.02 -15.09 46.69
N VAL A 30 -12.56 -15.90 45.75
CA VAL A 30 -11.13 -16.01 45.44
C VAL A 30 -10.74 -14.69 44.75
N PRO A 31 -9.68 -13.99 45.19
CA PRO A 31 -9.20 -12.85 44.42
C PRO A 31 -8.72 -13.34 43.06
N ALA A 32 -9.32 -12.85 42.01
CA ALA A 32 -8.82 -13.03 40.65
C ALA A 32 -7.47 -12.34 40.55
N SER A 33 -6.43 -13.13 40.40
CA SER A 33 -5.12 -12.64 39.98
C SER A 33 -5.34 -11.89 38.68
N GLY A 34 -4.90 -10.63 38.62
CA GLY A 34 -5.01 -9.82 37.44
C GLY A 34 -4.16 -10.45 36.32
N ASP A 35 -4.81 -11.16 35.42
CA ASP A 35 -4.24 -11.45 34.11
C ASP A 35 -4.07 -10.09 33.41
N GLY A 36 -2.84 -9.73 33.10
CA GLY A 36 -2.54 -8.62 32.22
C GLY A 36 -3.28 -8.89 30.92
N THR A 37 -4.32 -8.10 30.66
CA THR A 37 -5.08 -8.19 29.39
C THR A 37 -4.10 -7.99 28.27
N ALA A 38 -3.86 -9.02 27.45
CA ALA A 38 -3.09 -8.86 26.24
C ALA A 38 -3.66 -7.70 25.44
N ALA A 39 -2.82 -6.78 24.97
CA ALA A 39 -3.26 -5.63 24.20
C ALA A 39 -4.08 -6.11 23.00
N GLY A 40 -5.26 -5.52 22.81
CA GLY A 40 -6.18 -5.90 21.73
C GLY A 40 -5.70 -5.44 20.34
N CYS A 41 -4.65 -4.61 20.29
CA CYS A 41 -4.09 -4.04 19.07
C CYS A 41 -2.66 -3.54 19.31
N ARG A 42 -1.94 -3.32 18.22
CA ARG A 42 -0.67 -2.58 18.16
C ARG A 42 -0.80 -1.48 17.13
N VAL A 43 -0.17 -0.34 17.38
CA VAL A 43 -0.10 0.78 16.45
C VAL A 43 1.36 1.16 16.24
N ASP A 44 1.78 1.16 14.98
CA ASP A 44 3.05 1.71 14.55
C ASP A 44 2.76 3.09 13.94
N TYR A 45 3.24 4.16 14.57
CA TYR A 45 3.04 5.55 14.15
C TYR A 45 4.37 6.16 13.75
N THR A 46 4.59 6.36 12.46
CA THR A 46 5.82 6.96 11.92
C THR A 46 5.50 8.35 11.42
N VAL A 47 6.29 9.35 11.81
CA VAL A 47 6.07 10.75 11.47
C VAL A 47 7.30 11.37 10.83
N ASP A 48 7.09 12.10 9.73
CA ASP A 48 8.04 13.02 9.13
C ASP A 48 7.59 14.44 9.43
N GLN A 49 8.47 15.24 10.05
CA GLN A 49 8.17 16.58 10.54
C GLN A 49 9.03 17.65 9.85
N TRP A 50 8.41 18.79 9.59
CA TRP A 50 9.09 20.02 9.16
C TRP A 50 8.50 21.23 9.88
N ALA A 51 9.11 22.39 9.73
CA ALA A 51 8.63 23.60 10.38
C ALA A 51 7.17 23.91 10.01
N GLY A 52 6.26 23.74 11.00
CA GLY A 52 4.84 24.03 10.87
C GLY A 52 3.98 22.92 10.25
N GLY A 53 4.55 21.74 9.93
CA GLY A 53 3.78 20.64 9.36
C GLY A 53 4.36 19.26 9.63
N TYR A 54 3.58 18.24 9.33
CA TYR A 54 3.98 16.84 9.45
C TYR A 54 3.17 15.95 8.51
N THR A 55 3.74 14.80 8.17
CA THR A 55 3.04 13.66 7.59
C THR A 55 3.24 12.47 8.51
N ALA A 56 2.17 11.74 8.82
CA ALA A 56 2.25 10.53 9.61
C ALA A 56 1.70 9.33 8.84
N GLN A 57 2.42 8.21 8.93
CA GLN A 57 1.97 6.89 8.51
C GLN A 57 1.58 6.10 9.76
N VAL A 58 0.40 5.49 9.70
CA VAL A 58 -0.17 4.75 10.82
C VAL A 58 -0.52 3.34 10.35
N ARG A 59 0.11 2.35 10.95
CA ARG A 59 -0.25 0.94 10.80
C ARG A 59 -0.91 0.46 12.06
N VAL A 60 -2.15 -0.01 11.96
CA VAL A 60 -2.85 -0.65 13.05
C VAL A 60 -2.90 -2.15 12.83
N THR A 61 -2.50 -2.94 13.83
CA THR A 61 -2.58 -4.41 13.84
C THR A 61 -3.65 -4.84 14.83
N ASN A 62 -4.63 -5.61 14.38
CA ASN A 62 -5.63 -6.22 15.25
C ASN A 62 -5.05 -7.48 15.91
N LEU A 63 -4.86 -7.48 17.21
CA LEU A 63 -4.40 -8.65 17.98
C LEU A 63 -5.56 -9.42 18.62
N GLY A 64 -6.78 -8.92 18.49
CA GLY A 64 -8.02 -9.51 19.02
C GLY A 64 -8.76 -10.38 18.01
N ALA A 65 -10.07 -10.54 18.23
CA ALA A 65 -10.97 -11.21 17.29
C ALA A 65 -11.13 -10.42 16.00
N ALA A 66 -11.54 -11.09 14.91
CA ALA A 66 -11.78 -10.45 13.61
C ALA A 66 -12.79 -9.29 13.71
N LEU A 67 -12.47 -8.19 13.03
CA LEU A 67 -13.28 -6.98 12.95
C LEU A 67 -13.88 -6.86 11.54
N SER A 68 -15.13 -6.39 11.45
CA SER A 68 -15.80 -6.03 10.19
C SER A 68 -15.77 -4.53 9.89
N GLY A 69 -15.20 -3.74 10.79
CA GLY A 69 -14.94 -2.31 10.70
C GLY A 69 -14.04 -1.90 11.85
N TRP A 70 -13.15 -0.91 11.61
CA TRP A 70 -12.28 -0.43 12.65
C TRP A 70 -12.41 1.08 12.87
N ARG A 71 -12.18 1.47 14.11
CA ARG A 71 -12.11 2.86 14.57
C ARG A 71 -10.90 3.00 15.49
N LEU A 72 -9.92 3.77 15.08
CA LEU A 72 -8.76 4.13 15.90
C LEU A 72 -8.96 5.51 16.49
N THR A 73 -8.68 5.67 17.77
CA THR A 73 -8.72 6.97 18.47
C THR A 73 -7.41 7.24 19.17
N TRP A 74 -7.02 8.52 19.24
CA TRP A 74 -5.87 9.00 20.01
C TRP A 74 -6.02 10.48 20.36
N THR A 75 -5.13 10.97 21.24
CA THR A 75 -5.11 12.38 21.62
C THR A 75 -3.74 12.98 21.32
N TYR A 76 -3.69 14.07 20.59
CA TYR A 76 -2.42 14.78 20.39
C TYR A 76 -1.93 15.44 21.67
N GLY A 77 -0.62 15.29 21.95
CA GLY A 77 0.06 15.94 23.06
C GLY A 77 0.23 17.45 22.87
N GLY A 78 0.28 17.92 21.62
CA GLY A 78 0.49 19.31 21.24
C GLY A 78 -0.71 20.00 20.61
N ASP A 79 -0.43 20.90 19.69
CA ASP A 79 -1.43 21.69 18.96
C ASP A 79 -1.61 21.25 17.51
N GLN A 80 -1.26 19.99 17.22
CA GLN A 80 -1.39 19.37 15.90
C GLN A 80 -2.82 19.47 15.37
N ARG A 81 -2.91 19.72 14.04
CA ARG A 81 -4.18 19.76 13.30
C ARG A 81 -4.06 18.91 12.05
N VAL A 82 -4.92 17.92 11.91
CA VAL A 82 -5.05 17.13 10.69
C VAL A 82 -5.66 18.00 9.60
N THR A 83 -5.01 18.06 8.43
CA THR A 83 -5.47 18.81 7.26
C THR A 83 -5.96 17.90 6.15
N SER A 84 -5.40 16.70 6.02
CA SER A 84 -5.84 15.67 5.09
C SER A 84 -5.51 14.28 5.61
N ALA A 85 -6.20 13.27 5.08
CA ALA A 85 -5.94 11.86 5.40
C ALA A 85 -6.23 11.00 4.16
N TRP A 86 -5.60 9.83 4.07
CA TRP A 86 -5.84 8.82 3.04
C TRP A 86 -5.95 7.44 3.67
N ASN A 87 -6.70 6.55 3.03
CA ASN A 87 -7.03 5.20 3.50
C ASN A 87 -7.79 5.15 4.83
N ALA A 88 -8.28 6.30 5.33
CA ALA A 88 -9.18 6.41 6.47
C ALA A 88 -9.98 7.70 6.38
N THR A 89 -11.16 7.71 6.99
CA THR A 89 -11.88 8.96 7.25
C THR A 89 -11.48 9.47 8.62
N VAL A 90 -10.79 10.62 8.66
CA VAL A 90 -10.26 11.19 9.90
C VAL A 90 -11.08 12.41 10.30
N THR A 91 -11.45 12.48 11.58
CA THR A 91 -12.11 13.64 12.19
C THR A 91 -11.33 14.05 13.43
N GLN A 92 -11.25 15.36 13.68
CA GLN A 92 -10.58 15.90 14.86
C GLN A 92 -11.47 16.89 15.59
N SER A 93 -11.55 16.76 16.91
CA SER A 93 -12.21 17.72 17.80
C SER A 93 -11.25 18.12 18.91
N GLY A 94 -10.79 19.36 18.87
CA GLY A 94 -9.72 19.79 19.76
C GLY A 94 -8.44 18.99 19.52
N ARG A 95 -8.00 18.26 20.52
CA ARG A 95 -6.82 17.38 20.46
C ARG A 95 -7.18 15.91 20.18
N SER A 96 -8.44 15.53 20.34
CA SER A 96 -8.90 14.17 20.12
C SER A 96 -9.13 13.90 18.64
N VAL A 97 -8.54 12.82 18.14
CA VAL A 97 -8.63 12.38 16.75
C VAL A 97 -9.32 11.02 16.67
N THR A 98 -10.13 10.85 15.66
CA THR A 98 -10.78 9.58 15.32
C THR A 98 -10.54 9.29 13.85
N ALA A 99 -9.93 8.15 13.56
CA ALA A 99 -9.84 7.57 12.23
C ALA A 99 -10.79 6.37 12.15
N VAL A 100 -11.53 6.27 11.07
CA VAL A 100 -12.38 5.10 10.76
C VAL A 100 -11.97 4.55 9.41
N ASP A 101 -12.20 3.26 9.20
CA ASP A 101 -11.90 2.61 7.94
C ASP A 101 -12.53 3.34 6.73
N ALA A 102 -11.94 3.13 5.58
CA ALA A 102 -12.40 3.73 4.32
C ALA A 102 -13.49 2.88 3.62
N GLY A 103 -14.06 1.91 4.31
CA GLY A 103 -15.06 0.96 3.81
C GLY A 103 -14.43 -0.30 3.20
N TRP A 104 -13.45 -0.15 2.34
CA TRP A 104 -12.76 -1.27 1.68
C TRP A 104 -11.71 -1.98 2.58
N ASN A 105 -11.15 -1.29 3.56
CA ASN A 105 -10.12 -1.80 4.48
C ASN A 105 -10.66 -2.06 5.91
N GLY A 106 -11.97 -2.15 6.09
CA GLY A 106 -12.60 -2.31 7.40
C GLY A 106 -12.47 -3.72 7.98
N SER A 107 -12.27 -4.76 7.17
CA SER A 107 -12.17 -6.14 7.62
C SER A 107 -10.76 -6.48 8.07
N LEU A 108 -10.55 -6.67 9.38
CA LEU A 108 -9.26 -7.05 9.95
C LEU A 108 -9.40 -8.38 10.70
N GLY A 109 -8.85 -9.45 10.15
CA GLY A 109 -8.69 -10.71 10.88
C GLY A 109 -7.79 -10.56 12.12
N SER A 110 -7.69 -11.60 12.93
CA SER A 110 -6.68 -11.63 14.00
C SER A 110 -5.28 -11.64 13.38
N GLY A 111 -4.40 -10.72 13.78
CA GLY A 111 -3.12 -10.45 13.14
C GLY A 111 -3.21 -9.58 11.87
N GLY A 112 -4.42 -9.30 11.38
CA GLY A 112 -4.62 -8.43 10.21
C GLY A 112 -4.25 -6.98 10.48
N THR A 113 -3.82 -6.27 9.42
CA THR A 113 -3.36 -4.89 9.49
C THR A 113 -4.18 -3.96 8.61
N ALA A 114 -4.28 -2.69 9.01
CA ALA A 114 -4.71 -1.60 8.15
C ALA A 114 -3.67 -0.47 8.19
N ASP A 115 -3.36 0.07 7.03
CA ASP A 115 -2.45 1.20 6.88
C ASP A 115 -3.23 2.42 6.40
N PHE A 116 -2.98 3.55 7.03
CA PHE A 116 -3.50 4.84 6.59
C PHE A 116 -2.48 5.94 6.90
N GLY A 117 -2.68 7.08 6.27
CA GLY A 117 -1.81 8.21 6.56
C GLY A 117 -2.58 9.50 6.74
N LEU A 118 -1.91 10.47 7.29
CA LEU A 118 -2.45 11.80 7.49
C LEU A 118 -1.37 12.88 7.35
N GLN A 119 -1.79 14.05 6.94
CA GLN A 119 -0.98 15.24 6.91
C GLN A 119 -1.59 16.27 7.85
N GLY A 120 -0.76 17.06 8.49
CA GLY A 120 -1.23 18.07 9.42
C GLY A 120 -0.27 19.23 9.59
N THR A 121 -0.68 20.15 10.45
CA THR A 121 0.10 21.31 10.85
C THR A 121 0.25 21.36 12.36
N TRP A 122 1.27 22.06 12.82
CA TRP A 122 1.51 22.38 14.22
C TRP A 122 2.18 23.74 14.33
N SER A 123 2.11 24.38 15.49
CA SER A 123 2.67 25.73 15.72
C SER A 123 3.64 25.77 16.87
N SER A 124 3.40 25.01 17.95
CA SER A 124 4.19 25.09 19.17
C SER A 124 4.81 23.74 19.56
N ALA A 125 4.12 22.63 19.34
CA ALA A 125 4.61 21.31 19.68
C ALA A 125 3.92 20.23 18.85
N ASP A 126 4.69 19.20 18.51
CA ASP A 126 4.24 18.03 17.74
C ASP A 126 4.78 16.71 18.36
N PRO A 127 4.44 16.39 19.62
CA PRO A 127 4.82 15.12 20.21
C PRO A 127 4.02 13.97 19.56
N THR A 128 4.70 12.84 19.34
CA THR A 128 4.07 11.60 18.88
C THR A 128 3.02 11.15 19.88
N PRO A 129 1.79 10.81 19.45
CA PRO A 129 0.77 10.26 20.34
C PRO A 129 1.12 8.83 20.76
N ASP A 130 0.68 8.43 21.97
CA ASP A 130 0.92 7.13 22.59
C ASP A 130 -0.34 6.47 23.18
N ASP A 131 -1.49 7.16 23.14
CA ASP A 131 -2.76 6.75 23.78
C ASP A 131 -3.75 6.10 22.78
N PHE A 132 -3.27 5.26 21.87
CA PHE A 132 -4.11 4.64 20.85
C PHE A 132 -5.11 3.64 21.41
N ALA A 133 -6.35 3.67 20.87
CA ALA A 133 -7.38 2.67 21.16
C ALA A 133 -8.12 2.24 19.88
N LEU A 134 -8.20 0.93 19.64
CA LEU A 134 -8.92 0.32 18.50
C LEU A 134 -10.29 -0.18 18.98
N ASN A 135 -11.36 0.35 18.40
CA ASN A 135 -12.74 0.07 18.80
C ASN A 135 -12.98 0.20 20.33
N GLY A 136 -12.26 1.13 20.97
CA GLY A 136 -12.34 1.39 22.41
C GLY A 136 -11.47 0.49 23.29
N VAL A 137 -10.67 -0.41 22.69
CA VAL A 137 -9.69 -1.23 23.42
C VAL A 137 -8.31 -0.60 23.24
N SER A 138 -7.60 -0.32 24.36
CA SER A 138 -6.26 0.27 24.33
C SER A 138 -5.27 -0.64 23.59
N CYS A 139 -4.48 -0.04 22.70
CA CYS A 139 -3.40 -0.71 22.00
C CYS A 139 -2.13 -0.73 22.88
N GLY A 140 -1.36 -1.82 22.81
CA GLY A 140 -0.03 -1.87 23.42
C GLY A 140 0.98 -1.07 22.62
N ASP A 141 2.02 -0.58 23.28
CA ASP A 141 3.14 0.10 22.65
C ASP A 141 3.89 -0.87 21.73
N GLY A 142 4.20 -0.44 20.52
CA GLY A 142 4.82 -1.26 19.47
C GLY A 142 6.23 -1.74 19.76
N ASP A 143 6.85 -1.36 20.88
CA ASP A 143 8.23 -1.73 21.19
C ASP A 143 8.49 -1.79 22.69
N THR A 144 8.13 -2.93 23.31
CA THR A 144 8.83 -3.40 24.54
C THR A 144 8.79 -4.92 24.57
N ALA A 145 9.88 -5.52 24.13
CA ALA A 145 10.22 -6.86 24.58
C ALA A 145 10.33 -6.81 26.12
N PRO A 146 9.66 -7.71 26.86
CA PRO A 146 9.75 -7.70 28.32
C PRO A 146 11.21 -7.93 28.75
N PRO A 147 11.71 -7.20 29.72
CA PRO A 147 13.03 -7.50 30.30
C PRO A 147 12.95 -8.86 30.99
N THR A 148 13.70 -9.82 30.49
CA THR A 148 13.94 -11.09 31.19
C THR A 148 14.77 -10.78 32.41
N THR A 149 14.13 -10.68 33.55
CA THR A 149 14.82 -10.68 34.85
C THR A 149 15.21 -12.11 35.20
N GLU A 150 16.43 -12.49 34.88
CA GLU A 150 17.07 -13.67 35.41
C GLU A 150 17.75 -13.28 36.71
N PRO A 151 17.58 -14.02 37.84
CA PRO A 151 18.23 -13.69 39.10
C PRO A 151 19.73 -13.95 38.99
N PRO A 152 20.58 -13.15 39.71
CA PRO A 152 22.03 -13.28 39.60
C PRO A 152 22.51 -14.54 40.29
N THR A 153 23.05 -15.47 39.52
CA THR A 153 23.86 -16.59 40.06
C THR A 153 25.30 -16.11 40.15
N THR A 154 25.79 -15.98 41.34
CA THR A 154 27.20 -15.67 41.65
C THR A 154 28.01 -16.97 41.52
N GLU A 155 28.85 -17.05 40.50
CA GLU A 155 29.92 -18.04 40.35
C GLU A 155 31.27 -17.30 40.20
N PRO A 156 32.37 -17.76 40.87
CA PRO A 156 33.61 -17.00 40.92
C PRO A 156 34.39 -17.06 39.61
N PRO A 157 35.24 -16.04 39.31
CA PRO A 157 35.88 -15.86 38.01
C PRO A 157 37.00 -16.87 37.80
N THR A 158 36.85 -17.69 36.73
CA THR A 158 37.96 -18.45 36.14
C THR A 158 38.55 -17.61 35.02
N THR A 159 39.78 -17.17 35.21
CA THR A 159 40.57 -16.44 34.22
C THR A 159 41.10 -17.41 33.17
N GLU A 160 40.54 -17.36 31.94
CA GLU A 160 41.13 -17.93 30.74
C GLU A 160 41.30 -16.81 29.71
N PRO A 161 42.45 -16.72 29.02
CA PRO A 161 42.72 -15.58 28.15
C PRO A 161 41.83 -15.62 26.89
N PRO A 162 41.37 -14.46 26.36
CA PRO A 162 40.47 -14.41 25.26
C PRO A 162 41.18 -14.86 23.96
N ILE A 163 40.67 -15.91 23.36
CA ILE A 163 40.93 -16.22 21.94
C ILE A 163 40.03 -15.26 21.12
N THR A 164 40.66 -14.25 20.55
CA THR A 164 40.01 -13.34 19.59
C THR A 164 39.84 -14.09 18.28
N GLU A 165 38.70 -14.68 18.07
CA GLU A 165 38.28 -15.10 16.73
C GLU A 165 37.79 -13.85 15.96
N PRO A 166 38.32 -13.60 14.76
CA PRO A 166 37.83 -12.44 13.98
C PRO A 166 36.35 -12.65 13.64
N PRO A 167 35.52 -11.57 13.61
CA PRO A 167 34.13 -11.69 13.21
C PRO A 167 34.06 -12.22 11.78
N THR A 168 33.50 -13.40 11.61
CA THR A 168 33.12 -13.90 10.30
C THR A 168 31.95 -13.04 9.82
N THR A 169 32.27 -12.05 9.03
CA THR A 169 31.27 -11.35 8.21
C THR A 169 30.81 -12.38 7.18
N GLU A 170 29.63 -12.95 7.41
CA GLU A 170 28.94 -13.69 6.38
C GLU A 170 28.69 -12.72 5.23
N PRO A 171 29.11 -13.02 3.99
CA PRO A 171 28.81 -12.16 2.86
C PRO A 171 27.28 -12.05 2.74
N PRO A 172 26.72 -10.88 2.36
CA PRO A 172 25.31 -10.77 2.08
C PRO A 172 24.95 -11.87 1.06
N THR A 173 23.95 -12.67 1.39
CA THR A 173 23.41 -13.68 0.49
C THR A 173 22.81 -12.90 -0.67
N THR A 174 23.54 -12.77 -1.75
CA THR A 174 23.04 -12.22 -3.01
C THR A 174 22.05 -13.26 -3.54
N GLU A 175 20.79 -12.97 -3.45
CA GLU A 175 19.77 -13.74 -4.15
C GLU A 175 20.12 -13.67 -5.65
N PRO A 176 20.12 -14.81 -6.38
CA PRO A 176 20.42 -14.77 -7.82
C PRO A 176 19.44 -13.82 -8.50
N PRO A 177 19.86 -13.02 -9.49
CA PRO A 177 18.96 -12.15 -10.23
C PRO A 177 17.78 -12.96 -10.76
N ALA A 178 16.56 -12.41 -10.59
CA ALA A 178 15.35 -13.09 -11.02
C ALA A 178 15.43 -13.40 -12.52
N SER A 179 15.21 -14.66 -12.89
CA SER A 179 15.34 -15.07 -14.28
C SER A 179 14.33 -14.31 -15.16
N CYS A 180 14.77 -13.80 -16.30
CA CYS A 180 13.90 -13.08 -17.24
C CYS A 180 12.98 -13.98 -18.05
N GLY A 181 13.06 -15.31 -17.88
CA GLY A 181 12.34 -16.29 -18.69
C GLY A 181 12.91 -16.44 -20.10
N ASP A 182 12.56 -17.56 -20.76
CA ASP A 182 12.97 -17.83 -22.14
C ASP A 182 12.25 -16.87 -23.10
N GLY A 183 12.99 -16.26 -24.02
CA GLY A 183 12.45 -15.36 -25.03
C GLY A 183 12.10 -13.94 -24.54
N ALA A 184 12.68 -13.51 -23.42
CA ALA A 184 12.56 -12.14 -22.95
C ALA A 184 13.19 -11.17 -23.98
N VAL A 185 12.46 -10.12 -24.33
CA VAL A 185 12.95 -9.03 -25.21
C VAL A 185 13.52 -7.85 -24.40
N VAL A 186 13.17 -7.75 -23.13
CA VAL A 186 13.80 -6.89 -22.14
C VAL A 186 14.17 -7.76 -20.94
N CYS A 187 15.42 -7.60 -20.49
CA CYS A 187 15.95 -8.26 -19.31
C CYS A 187 16.97 -7.33 -18.67
N ALA A 188 16.70 -6.79 -17.50
CA ALA A 188 17.57 -5.82 -16.86
C ALA A 188 17.53 -5.95 -15.33
N ASP A 189 18.68 -6.25 -14.76
CA ASP A 189 19.00 -6.17 -13.33
C ASP A 189 19.86 -4.95 -13.02
N PHE A 190 20.13 -4.10 -14.02
CA PHE A 190 20.93 -2.89 -13.97
C PHE A 190 22.39 -3.07 -13.50
N GLU A 191 22.87 -4.28 -13.29
CA GLU A 191 24.24 -4.55 -12.83
C GLU A 191 25.30 -4.20 -13.87
N ASP A 192 24.93 -4.24 -15.16
CA ASP A 192 25.78 -3.88 -16.29
C ASP A 192 25.90 -2.37 -16.51
N GLN A 193 25.22 -1.55 -15.71
CA GLN A 193 25.23 -0.09 -15.88
C GLN A 193 26.53 0.53 -15.39
N ASP A 194 27.18 1.28 -16.28
CA ASP A 194 28.43 1.99 -16.01
C ASP A 194 28.17 3.50 -15.92
N GLY A 195 28.24 4.06 -14.72
CA GLY A 195 28.10 5.49 -14.54
C GLY A 195 26.85 5.89 -13.74
N GLN A 196 26.50 7.18 -13.78
CA GLN A 196 25.41 7.74 -12.97
C GLN A 196 24.07 7.77 -13.70
N GLY A 197 24.04 7.69 -15.01
CA GLY A 197 22.83 7.69 -15.83
C GLY A 197 22.60 6.37 -16.54
N PRO A 198 21.38 6.11 -17.03
CA PRO A 198 21.10 4.91 -17.82
C PRO A 198 21.96 4.85 -19.06
N SER A 199 22.51 3.68 -19.34
CA SER A 199 23.44 3.42 -20.43
C SER A 199 23.16 2.07 -21.11
N GLY A 200 23.94 1.70 -22.14
CA GLY A 200 23.80 0.44 -22.85
C GLY A 200 22.42 0.31 -23.52
N HIS A 201 21.63 -0.63 -23.06
CA HIS A 201 20.27 -0.87 -23.52
C HIS A 201 19.22 0.08 -22.95
N TRP A 202 19.62 1.03 -22.14
CA TRP A 202 18.75 2.04 -21.55
C TRP A 202 19.22 3.45 -21.87
N LYS A 203 18.30 4.34 -22.16
CA LYS A 203 18.65 5.74 -22.39
C LYS A 203 17.60 6.67 -21.81
N PHE A 204 18.05 7.81 -21.29
CA PHE A 204 17.17 8.88 -20.82
C PHE A 204 16.28 9.40 -21.95
N THR A 205 15.00 9.61 -21.64
CA THR A 205 14.05 10.30 -22.52
C THR A 205 13.05 11.12 -21.69
N ALA A 206 12.62 12.21 -22.27
CA ALA A 206 11.55 13.05 -21.70
C ALA A 206 10.53 13.33 -22.81
N PRO A 207 9.63 12.37 -23.08
CA PRO A 207 8.63 12.55 -24.12
C PRO A 207 7.75 13.76 -23.81
N ASP A 208 7.43 14.53 -24.85
CA ASP A 208 6.61 15.74 -24.83
C ASP A 208 7.18 16.91 -24.03
N CYS A 209 7.71 16.68 -22.82
CA CYS A 209 8.02 17.78 -21.92
C CYS A 209 9.05 17.38 -20.86
N GLN A 210 10.18 18.05 -20.84
CA GLN A 210 11.23 17.84 -19.84
C GLN A 210 11.19 18.92 -18.76
N GLY A 211 11.07 18.46 -17.50
CA GLY A 211 11.19 19.32 -16.32
C GLY A 211 12.49 19.09 -15.55
N SER A 212 12.38 19.07 -14.22
CA SER A 212 13.51 18.89 -13.29
C SER A 212 13.63 17.46 -12.74
N GLY A 213 12.78 16.52 -13.17
CA GLY A 213 12.93 15.11 -12.84
C GLY A 213 14.21 14.51 -13.43
N THR A 214 14.76 13.52 -12.74
CA THR A 214 16.02 12.86 -13.16
C THR A 214 15.89 11.35 -13.14
N VAL A 215 16.72 10.69 -13.96
CA VAL A 215 16.89 9.23 -13.97
C VAL A 215 18.36 8.93 -13.78
N ALA A 216 18.68 8.06 -12.84
CA ALA A 216 20.05 7.70 -12.48
C ALA A 216 20.19 6.19 -12.22
N VAL A 217 21.41 5.71 -12.14
CA VAL A 217 21.74 4.39 -11.58
C VAL A 217 22.06 4.58 -10.10
N ASP A 218 21.39 3.82 -9.24
CA ASP A 218 21.61 3.86 -7.79
C ASP A 218 22.34 2.59 -7.35
N SER A 219 23.38 2.76 -6.55
CA SER A 219 24.16 1.68 -5.92
C SER A 219 23.94 1.60 -4.40
N GLN A 220 22.95 2.32 -3.86
CA GLN A 220 22.62 2.30 -2.45
C GLN A 220 21.32 1.55 -2.17
N VAL A 221 20.42 1.49 -3.14
CA VAL A 221 19.11 0.84 -3.04
C VAL A 221 18.97 -0.07 -4.25
N ALA A 222 18.93 -1.37 -4.03
CA ALA A 222 18.71 -2.39 -5.06
C ALA A 222 17.72 -3.45 -4.51
N HIS A 223 17.02 -4.15 -5.38
CA HIS A 223 16.23 -5.34 -5.04
C HIS A 223 17.14 -6.56 -5.13
N GLY A 224 17.69 -6.84 -6.31
CA GLY A 224 18.72 -7.83 -6.55
C GLY A 224 20.09 -7.18 -6.73
N GLY A 225 21.18 -7.95 -6.56
CA GLY A 225 22.52 -7.45 -6.85
C GLY A 225 22.94 -6.21 -6.03
N ALA A 226 23.47 -5.20 -6.73
CA ALA A 226 24.03 -3.99 -6.13
C ALA A 226 23.57 -2.68 -6.77
N LYS A 227 22.79 -2.73 -7.85
CA LYS A 227 22.34 -1.52 -8.57
C LYS A 227 20.88 -1.61 -8.95
N SER A 228 20.27 -0.46 -9.11
CA SER A 228 18.91 -0.30 -9.63
C SER A 228 18.77 0.97 -10.45
N LEU A 229 17.67 1.11 -11.17
CA LEU A 229 17.32 2.34 -11.86
C LEU A 229 16.55 3.25 -10.88
N ARG A 230 17.08 4.42 -10.56
CA ARG A 230 16.45 5.44 -9.70
C ARG A 230 15.85 6.54 -10.55
N VAL A 231 14.65 6.95 -10.16
CA VAL A 231 13.92 8.09 -10.75
C VAL A 231 13.55 9.06 -9.65
N ASP A 232 14.03 10.29 -9.73
CA ASP A 232 13.59 11.38 -8.88
C ASP A 232 12.49 12.16 -9.62
N GLY A 233 11.24 11.75 -9.42
CA GLY A 233 10.06 12.36 -10.00
C GLY A 233 9.73 13.69 -9.35
N ARG A 234 9.25 14.65 -10.15
CA ARG A 234 8.88 15.98 -9.68
C ARG A 234 7.44 16.31 -10.04
N ALA A 235 6.82 17.07 -9.15
CA ALA A 235 5.47 17.60 -9.35
C ALA A 235 5.42 18.62 -10.48
N GLY A 236 4.22 18.87 -10.97
CA GLY A 236 3.92 19.91 -11.96
C GLY A 236 3.80 19.38 -13.36
N TYR A 237 2.99 20.07 -14.15
CA TYR A 237 2.83 19.82 -15.58
C TYR A 237 4.19 19.96 -16.28
N CYS A 238 4.61 19.04 -17.08
CA CYS A 238 5.91 19.10 -17.75
C CYS A 238 7.10 18.59 -16.91
N ASN A 239 6.92 17.47 -16.19
CA ASN A 239 8.02 16.82 -15.51
C ASN A 239 8.09 15.34 -15.94
N HIS A 240 8.43 15.12 -17.21
CA HIS A 240 8.62 13.79 -17.77
C HIS A 240 10.09 13.42 -17.70
N ALA A 241 10.40 12.31 -17.03
CA ALA A 241 11.75 11.77 -16.89
C ALA A 241 11.72 10.25 -16.90
N PHE A 242 12.18 9.65 -17.99
CA PHE A 242 12.12 8.19 -18.19
C PHE A 242 13.46 7.63 -18.65
N ALA A 243 13.72 6.36 -18.28
CA ALA A 243 14.63 5.48 -18.99
C ALA A 243 13.83 4.65 -20.00
N ALA A 244 14.20 4.69 -21.26
CA ALA A 244 13.63 3.87 -22.32
C ALA A 244 14.52 2.67 -22.59
N ALA A 245 13.93 1.47 -22.61
CA ALA A 245 14.60 0.26 -23.05
C ALA A 245 14.81 0.31 -24.57
N ASP A 246 15.99 -0.09 -25.02
CA ASP A 246 16.33 -0.25 -26.44
C ASP A 246 15.86 -1.63 -26.93
N ALA A 247 14.55 -1.82 -26.99
CA ALA A 247 13.90 -3.04 -27.40
C ALA A 247 12.62 -2.73 -28.17
N ASP A 248 12.34 -3.51 -29.22
CA ASP A 248 11.08 -3.45 -29.95
C ASP A 248 10.10 -4.49 -29.42
N LEU A 249 9.14 -4.05 -28.62
CA LEU A 249 8.16 -4.92 -28.00
C LEU A 249 7.18 -5.55 -29.01
N SER A 250 7.06 -4.98 -30.22
CA SER A 250 6.16 -5.51 -31.26
C SER A 250 6.56 -6.92 -31.74
N THR A 251 7.77 -7.36 -31.42
CA THR A 251 8.32 -8.66 -31.79
C THR A 251 8.05 -9.76 -30.74
N ALA A 252 7.55 -9.42 -29.54
CA ALA A 252 7.46 -10.32 -28.40
C ALA A 252 6.17 -11.19 -28.37
N GLY A 253 5.38 -11.22 -29.45
CA GLY A 253 4.20 -12.10 -29.55
C GLY A 253 2.87 -11.40 -29.28
N PRO A 254 1.74 -12.16 -29.30
CA PRO A 254 0.42 -11.56 -29.22
C PRO A 254 0.09 -11.04 -27.81
N VAL A 255 0.64 -11.64 -26.75
CA VAL A 255 0.50 -11.17 -25.37
C VAL A 255 1.87 -10.81 -24.84
N LEU A 256 1.99 -9.61 -24.33
CA LEU A 256 3.19 -9.09 -23.71
C LEU A 256 3.06 -9.23 -22.20
N TYR A 257 3.99 -9.93 -21.57
CA TYR A 257 4.08 -10.07 -20.13
C TYR A 257 5.21 -9.21 -19.60
N PHE A 258 4.90 -8.43 -18.58
CA PHE A 258 5.84 -7.52 -17.93
C PHE A 258 5.99 -7.92 -16.48
N ARG A 259 7.22 -7.83 -15.97
CA ARG A 259 7.55 -7.87 -14.56
C ARG A 259 8.56 -6.79 -14.24
N MET A 260 8.40 -6.15 -13.11
CA MET A 260 9.39 -5.25 -12.53
C MET A 260 9.24 -5.23 -11.02
N TRP A 261 10.35 -5.17 -10.32
CA TRP A 261 10.34 -4.79 -8.94
C TRP A 261 10.37 -3.27 -8.86
N VAL A 262 9.44 -2.70 -8.12
CA VAL A 262 9.33 -1.25 -7.94
C VAL A 262 9.29 -0.92 -6.45
N ARG A 263 10.04 0.10 -6.06
CA ARG A 263 10.01 0.70 -4.73
C ARG A 263 9.82 2.19 -4.89
N HIS A 264 9.05 2.82 -4.01
CA HIS A 264 8.86 4.25 -4.03
C HIS A 264 8.73 4.83 -2.62
N THR A 265 8.86 6.15 -2.49
CA THR A 265 8.93 6.81 -1.18
C THR A 265 7.63 7.48 -0.76
N THR A 266 6.86 8.00 -1.70
CA THR A 266 5.70 8.84 -1.44
C THR A 266 4.43 8.18 -1.95
N ALA A 267 3.37 8.14 -1.13
CA ALA A 267 2.09 7.58 -1.56
C ALA A 267 1.59 8.23 -2.86
N LEU A 268 0.99 7.42 -3.73
CA LEU A 268 0.41 7.90 -4.99
C LEU A 268 -0.55 9.07 -4.71
N PRO A 269 -0.44 10.19 -5.46
CA PRO A 269 -1.22 11.39 -5.19
C PRO A 269 -2.68 11.26 -5.63
N ALA A 270 -3.48 12.27 -5.26
CA ALA A 270 -4.84 12.40 -5.79
C ALA A 270 -4.85 12.78 -7.28
N SER A 271 -3.84 13.51 -7.75
CA SER A 271 -3.65 13.83 -9.17
C SER A 271 -3.04 12.65 -9.93
N HIS A 272 -3.24 12.63 -11.26
CA HIS A 272 -2.67 11.60 -12.11
C HIS A 272 -1.14 11.71 -12.17
N VAL A 273 -0.49 10.56 -12.00
CA VAL A 273 0.94 10.34 -12.24
C VAL A 273 1.13 9.03 -13.01
N ALA A 274 2.20 8.93 -13.79
CA ALA A 274 2.60 7.69 -14.44
C ALA A 274 4.07 7.39 -14.19
N PHE A 275 4.39 6.11 -13.97
CA PHE A 275 5.77 5.66 -13.78
C PHE A 275 6.19 4.55 -14.77
N VAL A 276 5.23 3.98 -15.50
CA VAL A 276 5.46 3.15 -16.70
C VAL A 276 4.74 3.79 -17.87
N SER A 277 5.40 3.87 -19.02
CA SER A 277 4.85 4.41 -20.26
C SER A 277 5.17 3.46 -21.41
N LEU A 278 4.13 3.03 -22.11
CA LEU A 278 4.19 2.10 -23.24
C LEU A 278 3.66 2.81 -24.49
N PRO A 279 4.49 3.40 -25.36
CA PRO A 279 4.06 3.98 -26.62
C PRO A 279 3.25 2.98 -27.44
N ASP A 280 2.03 3.34 -27.86
CA ASP A 280 1.08 2.48 -28.54
C ASP A 280 1.01 2.82 -30.03
N ALA A 281 1.49 1.93 -30.90
CA ALA A 281 1.46 2.12 -32.35
C ALA A 281 0.02 2.19 -32.88
N SER A 282 -0.95 1.56 -32.24
CA SER A 282 -2.37 1.64 -32.62
C SER A 282 -2.96 3.03 -32.41
N GLN A 283 -2.27 3.89 -31.64
CA GLN A 283 -2.69 5.24 -31.24
C GLN A 283 -1.67 6.32 -31.65
N ASN A 284 -0.93 6.09 -32.72
CA ASN A 284 0.08 7.03 -33.22
C ASN A 284 1.18 7.35 -32.17
N GLY A 285 1.53 6.39 -31.35
CA GLY A 285 2.57 6.51 -30.31
C GLY A 285 2.09 7.12 -28.99
N ARG A 286 0.82 7.51 -28.86
CA ARG A 286 0.27 7.90 -27.56
C ARG A 286 0.25 6.70 -26.62
N ALA A 287 0.74 6.90 -25.40
CA ALA A 287 1.10 5.81 -24.52
C ALA A 287 -0.10 5.19 -23.77
N LEU A 288 0.02 3.89 -23.50
CA LEU A 288 -0.60 3.29 -22.31
C LEU A 288 0.30 3.58 -21.12
N ARG A 289 -0.28 4.00 -20.02
CA ARG A 289 0.49 4.42 -18.84
C ARG A 289 0.02 3.67 -17.60
N VAL A 290 0.97 3.17 -16.81
CA VAL A 290 0.73 2.68 -15.45
C VAL A 290 1.24 3.70 -14.47
N GLY A 291 0.44 4.01 -13.50
CA GLY A 291 0.81 4.95 -12.45
C GLY A 291 -0.24 4.96 -11.36
N GLY A 292 -0.71 6.14 -11.00
CA GLY A 292 -1.75 6.27 -9.98
C GLY A 292 -2.52 7.55 -10.06
N GLN A 293 -3.70 7.49 -9.46
CA GLN A 293 -4.58 8.61 -9.20
C GLN A 293 -5.49 8.27 -8.02
N ASN A 294 -5.92 9.27 -7.26
CA ASN A 294 -6.77 9.07 -6.09
C ASN A 294 -6.16 8.09 -5.04
N GLY A 295 -4.83 8.05 -4.95
CA GLY A 295 -4.10 7.21 -4.00
C GLY A 295 -3.95 5.74 -4.38
N ALA A 296 -4.40 5.32 -5.56
CA ALA A 296 -4.40 3.92 -6.00
C ALA A 296 -3.74 3.75 -7.36
N LEU A 297 -3.24 2.55 -7.64
CA LEU A 297 -2.72 2.16 -8.95
C LEU A 297 -3.80 2.33 -10.01
N GLN A 298 -3.42 2.81 -11.18
CA GLN A 298 -4.33 3.04 -12.29
C GLN A 298 -3.61 2.95 -13.63
N TRP A 299 -4.28 2.36 -14.61
CA TRP A 299 -3.95 2.55 -16.02
C TRP A 299 -4.62 3.80 -16.55
N ASN A 300 -3.93 4.46 -17.47
CA ASN A 300 -4.49 5.56 -18.24
C ASN A 300 -4.08 5.44 -19.71
N ARG A 301 -4.99 5.75 -20.61
CA ARG A 301 -4.69 5.90 -22.05
C ARG A 301 -4.51 7.37 -22.38
N GLU A 302 -3.33 7.74 -22.82
CA GLU A 302 -3.04 9.12 -23.21
C GLU A 302 -3.91 9.62 -24.38
N SER A 303 -4.42 8.70 -25.23
CA SER A 303 -5.17 9.06 -26.44
C SER A 303 -6.57 9.61 -26.16
N ASP A 304 -7.21 9.23 -25.06
CA ASP A 304 -8.61 9.56 -24.74
C ASP A 304 -8.87 9.73 -23.23
N ASP A 305 -7.82 9.74 -22.44
CA ASP A 305 -7.85 9.84 -20.96
C ASP A 305 -8.70 8.78 -20.26
N ALA A 306 -9.06 7.70 -20.95
CA ALA A 306 -9.75 6.59 -20.32
C ALA A 306 -8.84 5.92 -19.28
N THR A 307 -9.45 5.56 -18.17
CA THR A 307 -8.74 4.93 -17.04
C THR A 307 -9.27 3.54 -16.74
N LEU A 308 -8.41 2.71 -16.17
CA LEU A 308 -8.74 1.42 -15.60
C LEU A 308 -8.14 1.36 -14.18
N PRO A 309 -8.97 1.25 -13.12
CA PRO A 309 -10.43 1.29 -13.17
C PRO A 309 -10.96 2.69 -13.53
N ALA A 310 -12.27 2.78 -13.71
CA ALA A 310 -12.93 4.08 -13.83
C ALA A 310 -12.65 4.95 -12.58
N GLN A 311 -12.62 6.29 -12.77
CA GLN A 311 -12.30 7.24 -11.68
C GLN A 311 -13.44 7.44 -10.66
N SER A 312 -14.49 6.63 -10.72
CA SER A 312 -15.53 6.63 -9.70
C SER A 312 -14.99 6.12 -8.36
N PRO A 313 -15.56 6.54 -7.21
CA PRO A 313 -15.16 5.99 -5.92
C PRO A 313 -15.27 4.45 -5.85
N ALA A 314 -16.25 3.87 -6.53
CA ALA A 314 -16.44 2.42 -6.61
C ALA A 314 -15.32 1.74 -7.42
N GLY A 315 -14.91 2.34 -8.55
CA GLY A 315 -13.81 1.83 -9.37
C GLY A 315 -12.47 1.92 -8.66
N VAL A 316 -12.14 3.09 -8.10
CA VAL A 316 -10.89 3.30 -7.34
C VAL A 316 -10.79 2.32 -6.17
N ALA A 317 -11.90 2.01 -5.49
CA ALA A 317 -11.93 1.04 -4.38
C ALA A 317 -11.61 -0.40 -4.80
N LEU A 318 -11.68 -0.73 -6.08
CA LEU A 318 -11.30 -2.05 -6.63
C LEU A 318 -9.80 -2.11 -7.00
N SER A 319 -9.11 -0.98 -6.99
CA SER A 319 -7.66 -0.92 -7.15
C SER A 319 -6.95 -0.93 -5.79
N ARG A 320 -5.63 -0.79 -5.80
CA ARG A 320 -4.79 -0.80 -4.61
C ARG A 320 -3.80 0.34 -4.62
N PRO A 321 -3.43 0.91 -3.46
CA PRO A 321 -2.24 1.74 -3.36
C PRO A 321 -0.99 0.89 -3.66
N LEU A 322 0.03 1.52 -4.23
CA LEU A 322 1.36 0.92 -4.28
C LEU A 322 2.02 1.15 -2.90
N PRO A 323 2.43 0.10 -2.17
CA PRO A 323 3.05 0.26 -0.86
C PRO A 323 4.39 1.00 -0.93
N THR A 324 4.58 2.01 -0.08
CA THR A 324 5.81 2.81 0.00
C THR A 324 6.91 2.14 0.81
N GLY A 325 8.17 2.48 0.54
CA GLY A 325 9.33 2.10 1.35
C GLY A 325 9.76 0.63 1.25
N SER A 326 9.03 -0.21 0.52
CA SER A 326 9.33 -1.63 0.29
C SER A 326 9.28 -1.98 -1.19
N TRP A 327 10.05 -2.95 -1.61
CA TRP A 327 10.00 -3.48 -2.95
C TRP A 327 8.69 -4.23 -3.19
N GLN A 328 8.06 -3.95 -4.32
CA GLN A 328 6.83 -4.58 -4.77
C GLN A 328 7.06 -5.17 -6.15
N CYS A 329 6.67 -6.42 -6.34
CA CYS A 329 6.64 -7.02 -7.66
C CYS A 329 5.38 -6.57 -8.40
N LEU A 330 5.53 -5.74 -9.40
CA LEU A 330 4.45 -5.32 -10.29
C LEU A 330 4.54 -6.12 -11.59
N ARG A 331 3.47 -6.83 -11.90
CA ARG A 331 3.34 -7.61 -13.14
C ARG A 331 2.10 -7.19 -13.89
N PHE A 332 2.17 -7.24 -15.22
CA PHE A 332 0.99 -7.06 -16.04
C PHE A 332 1.12 -7.77 -17.39
N ALA A 333 -0.02 -8.13 -17.96
CA ALA A 333 -0.13 -8.69 -19.29
C ALA A 333 -0.95 -7.75 -20.17
N VAL A 334 -0.54 -7.55 -21.41
CA VAL A 334 -1.23 -6.74 -22.40
C VAL A 334 -1.45 -7.59 -23.66
N ASP A 335 -2.71 -7.89 -23.98
CA ASP A 335 -3.04 -8.57 -25.24
C ASP A 335 -3.03 -7.58 -26.39
N THR A 336 -2.23 -7.86 -27.42
CA THR A 336 -2.14 -7.02 -28.63
C THR A 336 -3.15 -7.39 -29.70
N THR A 337 -3.99 -8.39 -29.43
CA THR A 337 -5.04 -8.90 -30.36
C THR A 337 -6.46 -8.68 -29.84
N ALA A 338 -6.60 -8.45 -28.52
CA ALA A 338 -7.84 -8.13 -27.82
C ALA A 338 -7.66 -6.93 -26.89
N PRO A 339 -8.71 -6.20 -26.51
CA PRO A 339 -8.59 -5.11 -25.54
C PRO A 339 -8.51 -5.63 -24.08
N GLU A 340 -7.75 -6.69 -23.88
CA GLU A 340 -7.60 -7.40 -22.61
C GLU A 340 -6.29 -7.01 -21.93
N LEU A 341 -6.34 -6.92 -20.61
CA LEU A 341 -5.23 -6.48 -19.78
C LEU A 341 -5.41 -6.98 -18.35
N ASP A 342 -4.34 -7.54 -17.79
CA ASP A 342 -4.27 -8.00 -16.41
C ASP A 342 -3.14 -7.30 -15.66
N THR A 343 -3.33 -7.03 -14.38
CA THR A 343 -2.29 -6.47 -13.52
C THR A 343 -2.28 -7.17 -12.16
N TRP A 344 -1.10 -7.58 -11.73
CA TRP A 344 -0.86 -8.20 -10.43
C TRP A 344 0.09 -7.35 -9.59
N LEU A 345 -0.18 -7.31 -8.30
CA LEU A 345 0.76 -6.81 -7.28
C LEU A 345 1.16 -8.00 -6.40
N GLY A 346 2.43 -8.41 -6.48
CA GLY A 346 2.83 -9.73 -6.03
C GLY A 346 2.10 -10.82 -6.82
N ASP A 347 1.52 -11.79 -6.11
CA ASP A 347 0.74 -12.90 -6.72
C ASP A 347 -0.75 -12.60 -6.86
N GLU A 348 -1.20 -11.42 -6.42
CA GLU A 348 -2.62 -11.08 -6.40
C GLU A 348 -3.01 -10.26 -7.63
N LEU A 349 -3.97 -10.76 -8.42
CA LEU A 349 -4.64 -9.98 -9.46
C LEU A 349 -5.38 -8.80 -8.81
N VAL A 350 -5.19 -7.60 -9.34
CA VAL A 350 -5.87 -6.39 -8.86
C VAL A 350 -7.21 -6.25 -9.60
N PRO A 351 -8.36 -6.43 -8.92
CA PRO A 351 -9.66 -6.51 -9.61
C PRO A 351 -10.01 -5.27 -10.43
N GLY A 352 -9.61 -4.08 -9.97
CA GLY A 352 -9.82 -2.83 -10.70
C GLY A 352 -8.88 -2.63 -11.89
N LEU A 353 -7.82 -3.42 -12.01
CA LEU A 353 -6.82 -3.32 -13.09
C LEU A 353 -6.88 -4.53 -14.03
N HIS A 354 -8.11 -5.03 -14.23
CA HIS A 354 -8.42 -6.18 -15.07
C HIS A 354 -9.44 -5.78 -16.13
N ALA A 355 -9.15 -6.05 -17.38
CA ALA A 355 -10.06 -5.88 -18.50
C ALA A 355 -10.11 -7.21 -19.27
N ASP A 356 -11.28 -7.84 -19.31
CA ASP A 356 -11.51 -9.18 -19.90
C ASP A 356 -12.35 -9.16 -21.19
N GLY A 357 -12.55 -7.97 -21.75
CA GLY A 357 -13.37 -7.78 -22.94
C GLY A 357 -14.88 -7.74 -22.63
N VAL A 358 -15.33 -7.96 -21.39
CA VAL A 358 -16.73 -7.87 -20.97
C VAL A 358 -16.94 -6.62 -20.11
N PRO A 359 -17.67 -5.59 -20.62
CA PRO A 359 -17.79 -4.33 -19.92
C PRO A 359 -18.38 -4.46 -18.50
N THR A 360 -17.62 -4.07 -17.49
CA THR A 360 -18.04 -4.01 -16.10
C THR A 360 -18.10 -2.55 -15.65
N GLN A 361 -19.26 -2.14 -15.12
CA GLN A 361 -19.45 -0.78 -14.62
C GLN A 361 -18.43 -0.47 -13.51
N ASP A 362 -17.92 0.76 -13.51
CA ASP A 362 -16.91 1.27 -12.58
C ASP A 362 -15.52 0.61 -12.70
N VAL A 363 -15.34 -0.44 -13.50
CA VAL A 363 -14.04 -1.06 -13.76
C VAL A 363 -13.55 -0.69 -15.16
N ASP A 364 -14.01 -1.38 -16.18
CA ASP A 364 -13.44 -1.33 -17.52
C ASP A 364 -14.42 -0.85 -18.61
N GLN A 365 -15.67 -0.49 -18.27
CA GLN A 365 -16.66 -0.03 -19.25
C GLN A 365 -16.15 1.13 -20.11
N GLN A 366 -15.47 2.11 -19.51
CA GLN A 366 -14.86 3.21 -20.25
C GLN A 366 -13.64 2.73 -21.03
N TRP A 367 -12.82 1.87 -20.46
CA TRP A 367 -11.64 1.28 -21.09
C TRP A 367 -12.02 0.50 -22.35
N LEU A 368 -13.06 -0.32 -22.30
CA LEU A 368 -13.56 -1.13 -23.40
C LEU A 368 -14.40 -0.35 -24.43
N SER A 369 -14.59 0.96 -24.25
CA SER A 369 -15.16 1.82 -25.29
C SER A 369 -14.27 1.87 -26.55
N ARG A 370 -12.98 1.61 -26.42
CA ARG A 370 -12.04 1.41 -27.52
C ARG A 370 -11.91 -0.09 -27.83
N THR A 371 -12.27 -0.46 -29.03
CA THR A 371 -12.22 -1.86 -29.50
C THR A 371 -10.90 -2.21 -30.22
N THR A 372 -10.07 -1.21 -30.56
CA THR A 372 -8.77 -1.45 -31.18
C THR A 372 -7.79 -1.93 -30.11
N PRO A 373 -7.23 -3.15 -30.23
CA PRO A 373 -6.25 -3.66 -29.30
C PRO A 373 -5.01 -2.76 -29.22
N PRO A 374 -4.37 -2.68 -28.05
CA PRO A 374 -3.14 -1.93 -27.87
C PRO A 374 -1.98 -2.61 -28.61
N LYS A 375 -0.99 -1.83 -29.04
CA LYS A 375 0.25 -2.32 -29.66
C LYS A 375 1.45 -1.58 -29.06
N PRO A 376 1.86 -1.93 -27.83
CA PRO A 376 3.06 -1.37 -27.23
C PRO A 376 4.28 -1.64 -28.09
N THR A 377 5.12 -0.62 -28.27
CA THR A 377 6.34 -0.70 -29.07
C THR A 377 7.61 -0.56 -28.27
N ALA A 378 7.56 0.05 -27.09
CA ALA A 378 8.69 0.25 -26.21
C ALA A 378 8.26 0.26 -24.73
N LEU A 379 9.22 0.01 -23.84
CA LEU A 379 9.06 0.19 -22.39
C LEU A 379 9.80 1.44 -21.95
N ARG A 380 9.15 2.28 -21.17
CA ARG A 380 9.75 3.41 -20.48
C ARG A 380 9.42 3.32 -18.99
N LEU A 381 10.44 3.39 -18.14
CA LEU A 381 10.31 3.42 -16.68
C LEU A 381 10.74 4.79 -16.19
N GLY A 382 9.96 5.43 -15.35
CA GLY A 382 10.27 6.80 -14.98
C GLY A 382 9.18 7.50 -14.22
N TRP A 383 8.94 8.76 -14.61
CA TRP A 383 7.95 9.61 -13.98
C TRP A 383 7.33 10.60 -14.96
N GLU A 384 6.03 10.74 -14.83
CA GLU A 384 5.24 11.78 -15.48
C GLU A 384 4.21 12.29 -14.47
N SER A 385 4.16 13.60 -14.27
CA SER A 385 3.22 14.25 -13.34
C SER A 385 2.51 15.41 -14.03
N TYR A 386 1.28 15.66 -13.62
CA TYR A 386 0.47 16.77 -14.17
C TYR A 386 0.19 17.88 -13.17
N ALA A 387 0.30 17.64 -11.86
CA ALA A 387 0.00 18.67 -10.87
C ALA A 387 0.84 18.54 -9.60
N SER A 388 0.65 17.47 -8.86
CA SER A 388 1.31 17.19 -7.58
C SER A 388 1.96 15.81 -7.62
N GLY A 389 2.77 15.50 -6.63
CA GLY A 389 3.41 14.23 -6.47
C GLY A 389 4.88 14.27 -6.87
N ASP A 390 5.74 14.77 -5.96
CA ASP A 390 7.15 14.43 -5.98
C ASP A 390 7.28 13.02 -5.43
N ASP A 391 8.07 12.18 -6.08
CA ASP A 391 8.37 10.84 -5.58
C ASP A 391 9.76 10.42 -6.01
N THR A 392 10.39 9.54 -5.24
CA THR A 392 11.58 8.83 -5.67
C THR A 392 11.23 7.37 -5.83
N LEU A 393 11.44 6.85 -7.05
CA LEU A 393 11.17 5.46 -7.39
C LEU A 393 12.49 4.75 -7.72
N TRP A 394 12.50 3.45 -7.46
CA TRP A 394 13.53 2.52 -7.95
C TRP A 394 12.86 1.38 -8.70
N PHE A 395 13.47 0.99 -9.81
CA PHE A 395 13.08 -0.18 -10.61
C PHE A 395 14.24 -1.14 -10.67
N ASP A 396 13.93 -2.43 -10.56
CA ASP A 396 14.92 -3.49 -10.62
C ASP A 396 14.32 -4.79 -11.18
N ASP A 397 15.16 -5.74 -11.57
CA ASP A 397 14.77 -7.06 -12.08
C ASP A 397 13.66 -6.98 -13.13
N VAL A 398 13.83 -6.11 -14.11
CA VAL A 398 12.84 -5.81 -15.16
C VAL A 398 12.88 -6.84 -16.26
N ALA A 399 11.74 -7.41 -16.60
CA ALA A 399 11.61 -8.34 -17.72
C ALA A 399 10.37 -8.05 -18.57
N VAL A 400 10.50 -8.25 -19.88
CA VAL A 400 9.35 -8.28 -20.82
C VAL A 400 9.53 -9.47 -21.76
N GLY A 401 8.48 -10.27 -21.92
CA GLY A 401 8.52 -11.44 -22.77
C GLY A 401 7.14 -11.88 -23.28
N SER A 402 7.11 -13.03 -23.95
CA SER A 402 5.90 -13.64 -24.54
C SER A 402 5.27 -14.72 -23.65
N ALA A 403 5.83 -14.98 -22.49
CA ALA A 403 5.33 -15.95 -21.51
C ALA A 403 5.11 -15.29 -20.14
N PRO A 404 4.20 -15.81 -19.30
CA PRO A 404 4.02 -15.31 -17.95
C PRO A 404 5.35 -15.30 -17.17
N LEU A 405 5.53 -14.24 -16.39
CA LEU A 405 6.72 -13.98 -15.57
C LEU A 405 6.31 -14.05 -14.10
N ASP A 406 7.07 -14.79 -13.31
CA ASP A 406 6.91 -14.83 -11.85
C ASP A 406 7.72 -13.73 -11.18
N CYS A 407 7.39 -13.40 -9.95
CA CYS A 407 8.11 -12.42 -9.11
C CYS A 407 9.51 -12.90 -8.69
#